data_06b2d6d7b796327c2c68182bc966e6b7
#
_entry.id   06b2d6d7b796327c2c68182bc966e6b7
#
_cell.length_a   1.000
_cell.length_b   1.000
_cell.length_c   1.000
_cell.angle_alpha   90.00
_cell.angle_beta   90.00
_cell.angle_gamma   90.00
#
_symmetry.space_group_name_H-M   'P 1'
#
loop_
_entity.id
_entity.type
_entity.pdbx_description
1 polymer ?
#
loop_
_entity_poly.entity_id
_entity_poly.type
_entity_poly.pdbx_seq_one_letter_code
_entity_poly.pdbx_strand_id
1 'polypeptide(L)'
;LYTGEEDWKRVCEREDVDLVYVCTHWDLHTPIAVFAMEQGKHVATEVPAALSIDQCWQLVNTAERTRRHCMQLENCNYDFFELTTLNMVREGVLGEIMHAEGAYIHDLRESIFNEEDGYWNMWRLRHNETRNANLYPTHGLGPICHTLNIHRGDKMEYLVTVATAQVGMTEYAKSKFGEDSDYAKRDYKRGDMNTTLVKTHKGKTIMIQHDVTSPRPYSRIHLLSGTKGFVRKWPTRGIALEPDAHSFMSEEEMETLLAEYEHPITREVGERARKVGGHGGMDFTMDYRLIHCLR
;
A
#
# COMPACT_ATOMS: atom_id res chain seq x y z
N LEU A 1 -24.89 14.47 -11.01
CA LEU A 1 -23.65 13.92 -11.57
C LEU A 1 -22.83 15.08 -12.17
N TYR A 2 -21.55 15.11 -11.90
CA TYR A 2 -20.58 16.06 -12.42
C TYR A 2 -19.64 15.33 -13.38
N THR A 3 -19.41 15.82 -14.59
CA THR A 3 -18.72 15.07 -15.66
C THR A 3 -17.60 15.85 -16.37
N GLY A 4 -17.37 17.11 -16.01
CA GLY A 4 -16.27 17.91 -16.55
C GLY A 4 -14.93 17.60 -15.88
N GLU A 5 -13.84 17.82 -16.57
CA GLU A 5 -12.48 17.56 -16.07
C GLU A 5 -12.18 18.26 -14.74
N GLU A 6 -12.76 19.44 -14.51
CA GLU A 6 -12.60 20.21 -13.26
C GLU A 6 -13.85 20.22 -12.37
N ASP A 7 -14.87 19.46 -12.71
CA ASP A 7 -16.13 19.42 -11.95
C ASP A 7 -15.98 18.84 -10.53
N TRP A 8 -14.88 18.14 -10.25
CA TRP A 8 -14.53 17.73 -8.90
C TRP A 8 -14.41 18.93 -7.93
N LYS A 9 -14.03 20.12 -8.41
CA LYS A 9 -14.01 21.36 -7.60
C LYS A 9 -15.39 21.69 -7.08
N ARG A 10 -16.40 21.64 -7.96
CA ARG A 10 -17.80 21.88 -7.60
C ARG A 10 -18.35 20.88 -6.58
N VAL A 11 -17.84 19.62 -6.60
CA VAL A 11 -18.18 18.65 -5.54
C VAL A 11 -17.57 19.07 -4.20
N CYS A 12 -16.32 19.51 -4.20
CA CYS A 12 -15.63 19.96 -2.99
C CYS A 12 -16.24 21.25 -2.39
N GLU A 13 -16.84 22.12 -3.21
CA GLU A 13 -17.47 23.39 -2.79
C GLU A 13 -18.88 23.20 -2.18
N ARG A 14 -19.48 22.01 -2.29
CA ARG A 14 -20.84 21.78 -1.76
C ARG A 14 -20.88 21.86 -0.23
N GLU A 15 -21.88 22.52 0.31
CA GLU A 15 -22.10 22.65 1.77
C GLU A 15 -22.58 21.33 2.40
N ASP A 16 -23.25 20.46 1.63
CA ASP A 16 -23.80 19.19 2.09
C ASP A 16 -22.82 18.00 1.98
N VAL A 17 -21.54 18.26 1.71
CA VAL A 17 -20.46 17.27 1.66
C VAL A 17 -19.47 17.51 2.79
N ASP A 18 -19.25 16.52 3.66
CA ASP A 18 -18.28 16.56 4.76
C ASP A 18 -16.98 15.84 4.45
N LEU A 19 -17.04 14.80 3.62
CA LEU A 19 -15.92 13.94 3.26
C LEU A 19 -15.84 13.76 1.75
N VAL A 20 -14.65 13.94 1.19
CA VAL A 20 -14.35 13.68 -0.23
C VAL A 20 -13.49 12.44 -0.34
N TYR A 21 -13.98 11.43 -1.08
CA TYR A 21 -13.24 10.25 -1.49
C TYR A 21 -12.57 10.48 -2.85
N VAL A 22 -11.25 10.37 -2.91
CA VAL A 22 -10.46 10.61 -4.11
C VAL A 22 -10.01 9.28 -4.70
N CYS A 23 -10.68 8.82 -5.75
CA CYS A 23 -10.44 7.56 -6.45
C CYS A 23 -10.09 7.80 -7.93
N THR A 24 -9.29 8.82 -8.20
CA THR A 24 -8.87 9.22 -9.55
C THR A 24 -7.56 8.55 -9.97
N HIS A 25 -6.97 8.96 -11.08
CA HIS A 25 -5.57 8.62 -11.38
C HIS A 25 -4.61 9.42 -10.47
N TRP A 26 -3.40 8.92 -10.30
CA TRP A 26 -2.46 9.39 -9.27
C TRP A 26 -2.14 10.89 -9.32
N ASP A 27 -2.09 11.48 -10.53
CA ASP A 27 -1.73 12.90 -10.69
C ASP A 27 -2.74 13.85 -10.01
N LEU A 28 -3.98 13.40 -9.82
CA LEU A 28 -5.06 14.19 -9.21
C LEU A 28 -5.26 13.93 -7.71
N HIS A 29 -4.62 12.93 -7.11
CA HIS A 29 -4.82 12.61 -5.69
C HIS A 29 -4.50 13.81 -4.79
N THR A 30 -3.29 14.33 -4.86
CA THR A 30 -2.89 15.50 -4.05
C THR A 30 -3.64 16.79 -4.40
N PRO A 31 -3.79 17.18 -5.69
CA PRO A 31 -4.53 18.40 -6.04
C PRO A 31 -5.95 18.41 -5.51
N ILE A 32 -6.70 17.32 -5.67
CA ILE A 32 -8.08 17.22 -5.17
C ILE A 32 -8.10 17.23 -3.65
N ALA A 33 -7.21 16.45 -2.99
CA ALA A 33 -7.15 16.38 -1.54
C ALA A 33 -6.85 17.75 -0.89
N VAL A 34 -5.89 18.49 -1.42
CA VAL A 34 -5.55 19.83 -0.95
C VAL A 34 -6.72 20.77 -1.12
N PHE A 35 -7.31 20.85 -2.32
CA PHE A 35 -8.44 21.71 -2.60
C PHE A 35 -9.64 21.39 -1.69
N ALA A 36 -9.99 20.11 -1.55
CA ALA A 36 -11.10 19.69 -0.69
C ALA A 36 -10.89 20.10 0.77
N MET A 37 -9.69 19.95 1.32
CA MET A 37 -9.37 20.40 2.68
C MET A 37 -9.47 21.93 2.80
N GLU A 38 -9.08 22.70 1.79
CA GLU A 38 -9.24 24.15 1.74
C GLU A 38 -10.70 24.59 1.69
N GLN A 39 -11.57 23.76 1.08
CA GLN A 39 -13.03 23.96 1.14
C GLN A 39 -13.66 23.41 2.44
N GLY A 40 -12.84 23.05 3.43
CA GLY A 40 -13.31 22.60 4.74
C GLY A 40 -13.80 21.16 4.80
N LYS A 41 -13.46 20.32 3.85
CA LYS A 41 -13.84 18.89 3.81
C LYS A 41 -12.77 18.01 4.44
N HIS A 42 -13.17 16.91 5.04
CA HIS A 42 -12.28 15.78 5.28
C HIS A 42 -11.97 15.07 3.97
N VAL A 43 -10.83 14.39 3.91
CA VAL A 43 -10.40 13.70 2.69
C VAL A 43 -9.96 12.28 3.00
N ALA A 44 -10.36 11.36 2.13
CA ALA A 44 -9.80 10.04 2.01
C ALA A 44 -9.31 9.87 0.56
N THR A 45 -8.03 9.56 0.36
CA THR A 45 -7.45 9.44 -0.98
C THR A 45 -6.87 8.06 -1.21
N GLU A 46 -7.12 7.51 -2.39
CA GLU A 46 -6.52 6.27 -2.84
C GLU A 46 -4.98 6.36 -2.92
N VAL A 47 -4.36 5.21 -2.96
CA VAL A 47 -2.90 5.04 -2.95
C VAL A 47 -2.29 5.12 -4.35
N PRO A 48 -1.11 5.72 -4.47
CA PRO A 48 -0.38 6.53 -3.50
C PRO A 48 -0.98 7.93 -3.37
N ALA A 49 -0.98 8.50 -2.17
CA ALA A 49 -1.56 9.82 -1.93
C ALA A 49 -0.78 10.96 -2.61
N ALA A 50 0.51 10.77 -2.86
CA ALA A 50 1.41 11.76 -3.44
C ALA A 50 2.44 11.14 -4.37
N LEU A 51 2.94 11.92 -5.33
CA LEU A 51 3.93 11.52 -6.33
C LEU A 51 5.28 12.25 -6.19
N SER A 52 5.38 13.19 -5.28
CA SER A 52 6.60 13.94 -5.01
C SER A 52 6.68 14.35 -3.53
N ILE A 53 7.89 14.72 -3.10
CA ILE A 53 8.11 15.22 -1.73
C ILE A 53 7.29 16.50 -1.49
N ASP A 54 7.23 17.41 -2.46
CA ASP A 54 6.44 18.63 -2.36
C ASP A 54 4.95 18.33 -2.16
N GLN A 55 4.40 17.35 -2.87
CA GLN A 55 3.02 16.90 -2.67
C GLN A 55 2.79 16.31 -1.28
N CYS A 56 3.75 15.54 -0.75
CA CYS A 56 3.67 15.04 0.63
C CYS A 56 3.56 16.21 1.62
N TRP A 57 4.38 17.24 1.48
CA TRP A 57 4.33 18.42 2.32
C TRP A 57 3.04 19.24 2.12
N GLN A 58 2.53 19.34 0.91
CA GLN A 58 1.25 19.99 0.65
C GLN A 58 0.11 19.32 1.41
N LEU A 59 0.03 17.98 1.41
CA LEU A 59 -0.99 17.24 2.13
C LEU A 59 -0.89 17.48 3.65
N VAL A 60 0.30 17.31 4.23
CA VAL A 60 0.51 17.48 5.67
C VAL A 60 0.22 18.92 6.11
N ASN A 61 0.84 19.91 5.45
CA ASN A 61 0.69 21.31 5.80
C ASN A 61 -0.76 21.80 5.65
N THR A 62 -1.46 21.31 4.62
CA THR A 62 -2.87 21.68 4.42
C THR A 62 -3.76 21.04 5.47
N ALA A 63 -3.56 19.76 5.80
CA ALA A 63 -4.30 19.08 6.85
C ALA A 63 -4.14 19.80 8.22
N GLU A 64 -2.92 20.18 8.57
CA GLU A 64 -2.61 20.91 9.81
C GLU A 64 -3.26 22.31 9.82
N ARG A 65 -3.09 23.08 8.72
CA ARG A 65 -3.62 24.45 8.58
C ARG A 65 -5.15 24.49 8.62
N THR A 66 -5.79 23.56 7.92
CA THR A 66 -7.26 23.52 7.82
C THR A 66 -7.92 22.74 8.95
N ARG A 67 -7.14 21.96 9.71
CA ARG A 67 -7.62 21.03 10.75
C ARG A 67 -8.61 20.01 10.18
N ARG A 68 -8.36 19.56 8.96
CA ARG A 68 -9.14 18.50 8.30
C ARG A 68 -8.35 17.21 8.26
N HIS A 69 -9.02 16.10 8.45
CA HIS A 69 -8.39 14.79 8.29
C HIS A 69 -8.08 14.54 6.82
N CYS A 70 -6.90 14.01 6.56
CA CYS A 70 -6.48 13.49 5.27
C CYS A 70 -5.96 12.08 5.47
N MET A 71 -6.74 11.09 5.09
CA MET A 71 -6.38 9.68 5.23
C MET A 71 -5.99 9.10 3.87
N GLN A 72 -4.81 8.48 3.79
CA GLN A 72 -4.49 7.60 2.69
C GLN A 72 -5.19 6.25 2.89
N LEU A 73 -5.93 5.80 1.88
CA LEU A 73 -6.71 4.57 1.90
C LEU A 73 -5.82 3.33 1.65
N GLU A 74 -4.94 3.05 2.59
CA GLU A 74 -4.09 1.87 2.53
C GLU A 74 -4.82 0.65 3.11
N ASN A 75 -5.55 -0.06 2.25
CA ASN A 75 -6.40 -1.18 2.62
C ASN A 75 -5.61 -2.38 3.18
N CYS A 76 -4.35 -2.57 2.76
CA CYS A 76 -3.54 -3.69 3.24
C CYS A 76 -3.20 -3.60 4.74
N ASN A 77 -3.32 -2.42 5.35
CA ASN A 77 -3.28 -2.27 6.80
C ASN A 77 -4.41 -3.03 7.51
N TYR A 78 -5.49 -3.35 6.81
CA TYR A 78 -6.71 -3.94 7.33
C TYR A 78 -6.93 -5.38 6.84
N ASP A 79 -5.94 -5.99 6.19
CA ASP A 79 -5.93 -7.43 5.93
C ASP A 79 -5.90 -8.22 7.24
N PHE A 80 -6.67 -9.27 7.33
CA PHE A 80 -6.84 -10.02 8.58
C PHE A 80 -5.53 -10.57 9.14
N PHE A 81 -4.62 -11.03 8.30
CA PHE A 81 -3.32 -11.52 8.74
C PHE A 81 -2.43 -10.39 9.24
N GLU A 82 -2.36 -9.27 8.52
CA GLU A 82 -1.59 -8.08 8.90
C GLU A 82 -2.13 -7.47 10.20
N LEU A 83 -3.45 -7.41 10.37
CA LEU A 83 -4.08 -6.98 11.63
C LEU A 83 -3.75 -7.92 12.80
N THR A 84 -3.83 -9.24 12.57
CA THR A 84 -3.51 -10.22 13.62
C THR A 84 -2.04 -10.14 14.03
N THR A 85 -1.13 -10.06 13.06
CA THR A 85 0.31 -9.92 13.35
C THR A 85 0.64 -8.59 14.04
N LEU A 86 -0.07 -7.51 13.69
CA LEU A 86 0.01 -6.24 14.43
C LEU A 86 -0.40 -6.41 15.90
N ASN A 87 -1.48 -7.14 16.16
CA ASN A 87 -1.93 -7.42 17.52
C ASN A 87 -0.92 -8.29 18.28
N MET A 88 -0.38 -9.34 17.66
CA MET A 88 0.69 -10.17 18.24
C MET A 88 1.91 -9.33 18.64
N VAL A 89 2.32 -8.37 17.80
CA VAL A 89 3.44 -7.46 18.14
C VAL A 89 3.09 -6.56 19.33
N ARG A 90 1.88 -6.03 19.39
CA ARG A 90 1.41 -5.19 20.51
C ARG A 90 1.37 -5.95 21.83
N GLU A 91 1.01 -7.23 21.78
CA GLU A 91 0.98 -8.13 22.93
C GLU A 91 2.37 -8.73 23.26
N GLY A 92 3.41 -8.37 22.48
CA GLY A 92 4.80 -8.78 22.74
C GLY A 92 5.16 -10.21 22.35
N VAL A 93 4.30 -10.90 21.59
CA VAL A 93 4.49 -12.30 21.16
C VAL A 93 5.78 -12.49 20.35
N LEU A 94 6.08 -11.53 19.46
CA LEU A 94 7.30 -11.57 18.64
C LEU A 94 8.52 -10.93 19.32
N GLY A 95 8.35 -10.38 20.51
CA GLY A 95 9.38 -9.59 21.17
C GLY A 95 9.64 -8.25 20.45
N GLU A 96 10.86 -7.72 20.55
CA GLU A 96 11.24 -6.49 19.85
C GLU A 96 11.49 -6.79 18.36
N ILE A 97 10.78 -6.11 17.48
CA ILE A 97 10.98 -6.28 16.01
C ILE A 97 12.27 -5.60 15.61
N MET A 98 13.13 -6.34 14.93
CA MET A 98 14.44 -5.89 14.44
C MET A 98 14.44 -5.61 12.94
N HIS A 99 13.69 -6.40 12.17
CA HIS A 99 13.64 -6.34 10.72
C HIS A 99 12.23 -6.63 10.21
N ALA A 100 11.86 -5.97 9.12
CA ALA A 100 10.60 -6.21 8.43
C ALA A 100 10.77 -6.15 6.91
N GLU A 101 9.96 -6.93 6.17
CA GLU A 101 9.97 -6.92 4.72
C GLU A 101 8.54 -6.76 4.18
N GLY A 102 8.40 -5.92 3.15
CA GLY A 102 7.15 -5.74 2.45
C GLY A 102 7.35 -5.59 0.95
N ALA A 103 6.29 -5.71 0.19
CA ALA A 103 6.38 -5.57 -1.25
C ALA A 103 5.03 -5.19 -1.89
N TYR A 104 5.10 -4.78 -3.14
CA TYR A 104 4.03 -4.90 -4.11
C TYR A 104 4.60 -5.53 -5.37
N ILE A 105 4.38 -6.84 -5.49
CA ILE A 105 4.84 -7.66 -6.61
C ILE A 105 3.60 -8.24 -7.28
N HIS A 106 3.41 -7.94 -8.56
CA HIS A 106 2.21 -8.31 -9.28
C HIS A 106 2.44 -8.19 -10.80
N ASP A 107 2.15 -9.22 -11.57
CA ASP A 107 2.18 -9.07 -13.03
C ASP A 107 1.00 -8.20 -13.49
N LEU A 108 1.28 -6.94 -13.80
CA LEU A 108 0.28 -5.97 -14.27
C LEU A 108 0.49 -5.56 -15.72
N ARG A 109 1.37 -6.22 -16.47
CA ARG A 109 1.71 -5.83 -17.84
C ARG A 109 0.47 -5.76 -18.73
N GLU A 110 -0.41 -6.75 -18.64
CA GLU A 110 -1.65 -6.76 -19.41
C GLU A 110 -2.54 -5.53 -19.10
N SER A 111 -2.78 -5.25 -17.83
CA SER A 111 -3.60 -4.11 -17.42
C SER A 111 -2.96 -2.76 -17.73
N ILE A 112 -1.61 -2.67 -17.69
CA ILE A 112 -0.87 -1.44 -18.00
C ILE A 112 -0.98 -1.07 -19.49
N PHE A 113 -1.00 -2.08 -20.38
CA PHE A 113 -1.09 -1.91 -21.84
C PHE A 113 -2.51 -2.04 -22.38
N ASN A 114 -3.52 -2.07 -21.53
CA ASN A 114 -4.92 -2.20 -21.93
C ASN A 114 -5.63 -0.85 -21.76
N GLU A 115 -6.07 -0.27 -22.87
CA GLU A 115 -6.75 1.02 -22.92
C GLU A 115 -8.23 0.93 -22.51
N GLU A 116 -8.89 -0.20 -22.78
CA GLU A 116 -10.33 -0.38 -22.58
C GLU A 116 -10.67 -0.87 -21.18
N ASP A 117 -10.12 -2.03 -20.78
CA ASP A 117 -10.47 -2.72 -19.53
C ASP A 117 -9.39 -2.60 -18.44
N GLY A 118 -8.28 -1.92 -18.74
CA GLY A 118 -7.17 -1.71 -17.82
C GLY A 118 -7.24 -0.39 -17.07
N TYR A 119 -6.12 0.30 -16.99
CA TYR A 119 -6.07 1.64 -16.39
C TYR A 119 -6.49 2.70 -17.43
N TRP A 120 -7.60 3.34 -17.20
CA TRP A 120 -8.17 4.33 -18.10
C TRP A 120 -7.12 5.19 -18.80
N ASN A 121 -7.16 5.22 -20.15
CA ASN A 121 -6.19 5.92 -20.97
C ASN A 121 -4.72 5.56 -20.64
N MET A 122 -4.46 4.33 -20.18
CA MET A 122 -3.12 3.79 -19.84
C MET A 122 -2.27 4.74 -18.98
N TRP A 123 -2.87 5.45 -18.01
CA TRP A 123 -2.15 6.44 -17.20
C TRP A 123 -0.98 5.84 -16.40
N ARG A 124 -1.04 4.56 -16.00
CA ARG A 124 0.10 3.89 -15.35
C ARG A 124 1.26 3.63 -16.30
N LEU A 125 1.01 3.43 -17.58
CA LEU A 125 2.06 3.29 -18.59
C LEU A 125 2.93 4.54 -18.63
N ARG A 126 2.32 5.75 -18.61
CA ARG A 126 3.07 7.03 -18.60
C ARG A 126 3.99 7.16 -17.38
N HIS A 127 3.60 6.66 -16.22
CA HIS A 127 4.47 6.63 -15.05
C HIS A 127 5.66 5.67 -15.22
N ASN A 128 5.49 4.54 -15.89
CA ASN A 128 6.60 3.63 -16.23
C ASN A 128 7.57 4.23 -17.27
N GLU A 129 7.07 5.07 -18.18
CA GLU A 129 7.88 5.76 -19.19
C GLU A 129 8.72 6.90 -18.61
N THR A 130 8.27 7.54 -17.53
CA THR A 130 8.85 8.81 -17.07
C THR A 130 9.58 8.72 -15.73
N ARG A 131 9.42 7.64 -14.96
CA ARG A 131 9.90 7.53 -13.58
C ARG A 131 10.62 6.22 -13.34
N ASN A 132 11.77 6.28 -12.64
CA ASN A 132 12.47 5.11 -12.13
C ASN A 132 12.43 5.13 -10.61
N ALA A 133 11.44 4.47 -10.01
CA ALA A 133 11.22 4.42 -8.58
C ALA A 133 10.31 3.25 -8.20
N ASN A 134 10.18 2.99 -6.90
CA ASN A 134 9.06 2.23 -6.36
C ASN A 134 7.80 3.11 -6.45
N LEU A 135 6.94 2.83 -7.42
CA LEU A 135 5.76 3.67 -7.69
C LEU A 135 4.57 3.34 -6.76
N TYR A 136 4.65 2.22 -6.03
CA TYR A 136 3.53 1.74 -5.21
C TYR A 136 4.00 1.06 -3.92
N PRO A 137 4.71 1.79 -3.02
CA PRO A 137 5.32 1.18 -1.82
C PRO A 137 4.30 0.84 -0.74
N THR A 138 3.12 1.45 -0.75
CA THR A 138 2.23 1.57 0.39
C THR A 138 1.67 0.23 0.87
N HIS A 139 1.31 -0.67 -0.03
CA HIS A 139 0.76 -1.99 0.31
C HIS A 139 1.72 -2.88 1.11
N GLY A 140 3.02 -2.78 0.85
CA GLY A 140 4.02 -3.45 1.67
C GLY A 140 4.44 -2.63 2.90
N LEU A 141 4.60 -1.31 2.71
CA LEU A 141 5.15 -0.42 3.73
C LEU A 141 4.14 -0.05 4.82
N GLY A 142 2.86 0.13 4.48
CA GLY A 142 1.82 0.56 5.41
C GLY A 142 1.68 -0.35 6.63
N PRO A 143 1.43 -1.67 6.47
CA PRO A 143 1.35 -2.61 7.59
C PRO A 143 2.62 -2.64 8.44
N ILE A 144 3.80 -2.53 7.80
CA ILE A 144 5.09 -2.46 8.51
C ILE A 144 5.20 -1.18 9.34
N CYS A 145 4.79 -0.03 8.80
CA CYS A 145 4.80 1.23 9.54
C CYS A 145 3.92 1.19 10.79
N HIS A 146 2.75 0.55 10.70
CA HIS A 146 1.89 0.32 11.86
C HIS A 146 2.57 -0.56 12.92
N THR A 147 3.16 -1.66 12.49
CA THR A 147 3.85 -2.63 13.36
C THR A 147 5.06 -2.01 14.07
N LEU A 148 5.83 -1.20 13.34
CA LEU A 148 7.05 -0.55 13.88
C LEU A 148 6.77 0.79 14.58
N ASN A 149 5.51 1.20 14.70
CA ASN A 149 5.12 2.50 15.27
C ASN A 149 5.83 3.70 14.63
N ILE A 150 5.98 3.68 13.31
CA ILE A 150 6.57 4.82 12.57
C ILE A 150 5.71 6.07 12.79
N HIS A 151 6.35 7.19 13.15
CA HIS A 151 5.78 8.45 13.64
C HIS A 151 4.97 8.34 14.96
N ARG A 152 5.03 7.19 15.65
CA ARG A 152 4.41 6.96 16.97
C ARG A 152 5.39 6.33 17.96
N GLY A 153 6.65 6.66 17.83
CA GLY A 153 7.72 6.14 18.70
C GLY A 153 9.00 5.76 17.96
N ASP A 154 8.95 5.62 16.64
CA ASP A 154 10.09 5.48 15.75
C ASP A 154 9.90 6.36 14.50
N LYS A 155 10.92 6.53 13.68
CA LYS A 155 10.88 7.26 12.40
C LYS A 155 11.88 6.66 11.41
N MET A 156 11.60 6.77 10.13
CA MET A 156 12.57 6.48 9.09
C MET A 156 13.66 7.54 9.12
N GLU A 157 14.91 7.12 9.00
CA GLU A 157 16.06 8.02 9.10
C GLU A 157 16.70 8.23 7.73
N TYR A 158 17.01 7.15 7.04
CA TYR A 158 17.49 7.19 5.66
C TYR A 158 17.08 5.92 4.90
N LEU A 159 17.17 5.99 3.60
CA LEU A 159 16.95 4.86 2.71
C LEU A 159 18.01 4.81 1.60
N VAL A 160 18.22 3.60 1.08
CA VAL A 160 18.98 3.32 -0.13
C VAL A 160 18.08 2.48 -1.04
N THR A 161 18.06 2.83 -2.32
CA THR A 161 17.28 2.08 -3.30
C THR A 161 18.11 1.73 -4.53
N VAL A 162 17.86 0.55 -5.08
CA VAL A 162 18.43 0.09 -6.34
C VAL A 162 17.31 -0.46 -7.22
N ALA A 163 17.45 -0.29 -8.52
CA ALA A 163 16.55 -0.84 -9.51
C ALA A 163 17.35 -1.72 -10.49
N THR A 164 16.72 -2.77 -11.01
CA THR A 164 17.26 -3.54 -12.12
C THR A 164 17.22 -2.71 -13.41
N ALA A 165 17.85 -3.21 -14.47
CA ALA A 165 17.56 -2.73 -15.81
C ALA A 165 16.07 -2.95 -16.12
N GLN A 166 15.54 -2.17 -17.05
CA GLN A 166 14.21 -2.34 -17.61
C GLN A 166 14.30 -3.33 -18.79
N VAL A 167 13.55 -4.42 -18.74
CA VAL A 167 13.48 -5.46 -19.78
C VAL A 167 12.02 -5.91 -19.97
N GLY A 168 11.30 -6.13 -18.88
CA GLY A 168 10.00 -6.78 -18.84
C GLY A 168 8.92 -6.09 -19.68
N MET A 169 8.85 -4.76 -19.63
CA MET A 169 7.88 -3.99 -20.42
C MET A 169 8.18 -4.09 -21.94
N THR A 170 9.44 -3.92 -22.32
CA THR A 170 9.87 -3.99 -23.72
C THR A 170 9.62 -5.37 -24.32
N GLU A 171 10.00 -6.45 -23.61
CA GLU A 171 9.78 -7.82 -24.10
C GLU A 171 8.29 -8.18 -24.16
N TYR A 172 7.49 -7.72 -23.21
CA TYR A 172 6.04 -7.88 -23.26
C TYR A 172 5.44 -7.14 -24.46
N ALA A 173 5.86 -5.88 -24.68
CA ALA A 173 5.37 -5.10 -25.80
C ALA A 173 5.73 -5.72 -27.16
N LYS A 174 6.96 -6.23 -27.33
CA LYS A 174 7.37 -6.98 -28.53
C LYS A 174 6.49 -8.22 -28.75
N SER A 175 6.28 -9.00 -27.71
CA SER A 175 5.48 -10.22 -27.79
C SER A 175 4.01 -9.95 -28.11
N LYS A 176 3.42 -8.90 -27.54
CA LYS A 176 1.99 -8.59 -27.67
C LYS A 176 1.66 -7.79 -28.93
N PHE A 177 2.51 -6.84 -29.31
CA PHE A 177 2.24 -5.86 -30.37
C PHE A 177 3.18 -5.98 -31.58
N GLY A 178 4.21 -6.83 -31.48
CA GLY A 178 5.25 -7.00 -32.49
C GLY A 178 6.48 -6.12 -32.25
N GLU A 179 7.63 -6.57 -32.77
CA GLU A 179 8.93 -5.90 -32.58
C GLU A 179 8.98 -4.47 -33.15
N ASP A 180 8.21 -4.22 -34.20
CA ASP A 180 8.16 -2.93 -34.90
C ASP A 180 7.12 -1.96 -34.31
N SER A 181 6.34 -2.36 -33.32
CA SER A 181 5.31 -1.52 -32.74
C SER A 181 5.91 -0.31 -32.01
N ASP A 182 5.13 0.75 -31.92
CA ASP A 182 5.51 1.94 -31.13
C ASP A 182 5.72 1.60 -29.67
N TYR A 183 4.94 0.67 -29.10
CA TYR A 183 5.11 0.22 -27.72
C TYR A 183 6.43 -0.53 -27.51
N ALA A 184 6.88 -1.36 -28.45
CA ALA A 184 8.16 -2.07 -28.34
C ALA A 184 9.38 -1.14 -28.47
N LYS A 185 9.22 0.00 -29.15
CA LYS A 185 10.28 1.00 -29.37
C LYS A 185 10.32 2.11 -28.33
N ARG A 186 9.38 2.15 -27.38
CA ARG A 186 9.36 3.16 -26.30
C ARG A 186 10.50 2.97 -25.31
N ASP A 187 10.95 4.07 -24.74
CA ASP A 187 11.93 4.10 -23.67
C ASP A 187 11.21 4.10 -22.31
N TYR A 188 11.12 2.95 -21.69
CA TYR A 188 10.58 2.81 -20.33
C TYR A 188 11.67 3.09 -19.32
N LYS A 189 11.46 4.06 -18.44
CA LYS A 189 12.47 4.48 -17.45
C LYS A 189 12.51 3.57 -16.23
N ARG A 190 11.38 2.94 -15.88
CA ARG A 190 11.29 2.17 -14.64
C ARG A 190 11.99 0.82 -14.79
N GLY A 191 12.99 0.55 -13.93
CA GLY A 191 13.55 -0.79 -13.78
C GLY A 191 12.48 -1.80 -13.35
N ASP A 192 12.61 -3.07 -13.75
CA ASP A 192 11.57 -4.07 -13.47
C ASP A 192 11.38 -4.28 -11.98
N MET A 193 12.45 -4.61 -11.25
CA MET A 193 12.46 -4.72 -9.80
C MET A 193 13.12 -3.50 -9.16
N ASN A 194 12.42 -2.87 -8.21
CA ASN A 194 12.99 -1.89 -7.31
C ASN A 194 13.09 -2.49 -5.89
N THR A 195 14.26 -2.39 -5.26
CA THR A 195 14.49 -2.81 -3.88
C THR A 195 15.00 -1.64 -3.08
N THR A 196 14.29 -1.32 -2.01
CA THR A 196 14.60 -0.23 -1.09
C THR A 196 14.89 -0.79 0.29
N LEU A 197 16.00 -0.37 0.89
CA LEU A 197 16.35 -0.62 2.29
C LEU A 197 16.21 0.67 3.08
N VAL A 198 15.43 0.63 4.16
CA VAL A 198 15.23 1.75 5.07
C VAL A 198 15.84 1.43 6.43
N LYS A 199 16.52 2.39 7.03
CA LYS A 199 16.98 2.35 8.42
C LYS A 199 16.09 3.27 9.24
N THR A 200 15.61 2.78 10.39
CA THR A 200 14.87 3.61 11.33
C THR A 200 15.79 4.21 12.39
N HIS A 201 15.33 5.25 13.05
CA HIS A 201 16.08 5.92 14.14
C HIS A 201 16.39 4.98 15.30
N LYS A 202 15.51 4.04 15.62
CA LYS A 202 15.74 3.01 16.64
C LYS A 202 16.59 1.83 16.16
N GLY A 203 17.13 1.90 14.96
CA GLY A 203 18.07 0.90 14.45
C GLY A 203 17.42 -0.29 13.76
N LYS A 204 16.09 -0.29 13.56
CA LYS A 204 15.38 -1.32 12.79
C LYS A 204 15.66 -1.17 11.30
N THR A 205 15.49 -2.25 10.55
CA THR A 205 15.62 -2.22 9.09
C THR A 205 14.32 -2.66 8.42
N ILE A 206 14.01 -2.04 7.28
CA ILE A 206 12.86 -2.40 6.46
C ILE A 206 13.34 -2.62 5.03
N MET A 207 12.94 -3.73 4.42
CA MET A 207 13.11 -3.96 2.98
C MET A 207 11.77 -3.80 2.29
N ILE A 208 11.72 -2.98 1.23
CA ILE A 208 10.51 -2.83 0.40
C ILE A 208 10.85 -3.11 -1.05
N GLN A 209 10.08 -4.01 -1.66
CA GLN A 209 10.23 -4.37 -3.07
C GLN A 209 9.01 -3.99 -3.90
N HIS A 210 9.25 -3.65 -5.16
CA HIS A 210 8.19 -3.33 -6.12
C HIS A 210 8.54 -3.87 -7.50
N ASP A 211 7.64 -4.70 -8.05
CA ASP A 211 7.74 -5.23 -9.40
C ASP A 211 6.33 -5.49 -9.97
N VAL A 212 6.00 -4.82 -11.06
CA VAL A 212 4.71 -4.98 -11.75
C VAL A 212 4.89 -5.30 -13.25
N THR A 213 6.11 -5.66 -13.65
CA THR A 213 6.49 -5.86 -15.05
C THR A 213 7.17 -7.21 -15.32
N SER A 214 7.24 -8.07 -14.31
CA SER A 214 7.70 -9.45 -14.45
C SER A 214 6.54 -10.45 -14.28
N PRO A 215 6.63 -11.65 -14.87
CA PRO A 215 5.60 -12.68 -14.72
C PRO A 215 5.70 -13.36 -13.34
N ARG A 216 5.33 -12.64 -12.30
CA ARG A 216 5.39 -13.08 -10.91
C ARG A 216 4.00 -13.15 -10.29
N PRO A 217 3.71 -14.19 -9.48
CA PRO A 217 2.47 -14.23 -8.70
C PRO A 217 2.43 -13.07 -7.70
N TYR A 218 1.21 -12.68 -7.34
CA TYR A 218 0.97 -11.62 -6.35
C TYR A 218 1.68 -11.89 -5.03
N SER A 219 2.36 -10.87 -4.49
CA SER A 219 2.99 -10.93 -3.18
C SER A 219 3.16 -9.53 -2.59
N ARG A 220 2.83 -9.41 -1.30
CA ARG A 220 3.20 -8.25 -0.48
C ARG A 220 4.34 -8.57 0.49
N ILE A 221 4.86 -9.78 0.46
CA ILE A 221 5.82 -10.36 1.41
C ILE A 221 5.23 -10.41 2.82
N HIS A 222 5.14 -9.29 3.52
CA HIS A 222 4.74 -9.14 4.92
C HIS A 222 5.47 -10.12 5.82
N LEU A 223 6.72 -9.76 6.16
CA LEU A 223 7.62 -10.51 7.01
C LEU A 223 8.03 -9.63 8.19
N LEU A 224 7.96 -10.20 9.39
CA LEU A 224 8.43 -9.56 10.63
C LEU A 224 9.40 -10.50 11.35
N SER A 225 10.56 -9.99 11.70
CA SER A 225 11.59 -10.71 12.46
C SER A 225 11.80 -10.00 13.79
N GLY A 226 11.41 -10.68 14.86
CA GLY A 226 11.55 -10.19 16.23
C GLY A 226 12.51 -11.02 17.06
N THR A 227 12.74 -10.61 18.31
CA THR A 227 13.66 -11.28 19.24
C THR A 227 13.10 -12.60 19.81
N LYS A 228 11.79 -12.83 19.69
CA LYS A 228 11.11 -14.03 20.21
C LYS A 228 10.35 -14.80 19.14
N GLY A 229 10.28 -14.28 17.91
CA GLY A 229 9.56 -14.96 16.86
C GLY A 229 9.67 -14.29 15.51
N PHE A 230 9.18 -15.01 14.54
CA PHE A 230 9.19 -14.68 13.13
C PHE A 230 7.83 -14.97 12.51
N VAL A 231 7.33 -14.07 11.67
CA VAL A 231 6.13 -14.30 10.86
C VAL A 231 6.35 -13.90 9.42
N ARG A 232 5.73 -14.63 8.51
CA ARG A 232 5.62 -14.24 7.09
C ARG A 232 4.26 -14.64 6.52
N LYS A 233 3.80 -13.93 5.51
CA LYS A 233 2.57 -14.26 4.79
C LYS A 233 2.84 -14.91 3.43
N TRP A 234 3.78 -14.38 2.68
CA TRP A 234 4.07 -14.78 1.30
C TRP A 234 5.46 -15.42 1.16
N PRO A 235 5.66 -16.41 0.26
CA PRO A 235 4.67 -17.04 -0.63
C PRO A 235 3.69 -17.97 0.10
N THR A 236 4.03 -18.42 1.29
CA THR A 236 3.19 -19.24 2.18
C THR A 236 3.25 -18.69 3.59
N ARG A 237 2.11 -18.70 4.29
CA ARG A 237 2.08 -18.30 5.70
C ARG A 237 3.00 -19.18 6.53
N GLY A 238 3.63 -18.59 7.52
CA GLY A 238 4.47 -19.30 8.46
C GLY A 238 4.77 -18.45 9.68
N ILE A 239 4.70 -19.08 10.85
CA ILE A 239 5.04 -18.50 12.15
C ILE A 239 6.01 -19.42 12.85
N ALA A 240 7.05 -18.85 13.46
CA ALA A 240 8.00 -19.55 14.29
C ALA A 240 8.22 -18.75 15.58
N LEU A 241 8.09 -19.40 16.74
CA LEU A 241 8.22 -18.76 18.06
C LEU A 241 9.19 -19.52 18.94
N GLU A 242 9.91 -18.82 19.81
CA GLU A 242 10.67 -19.48 20.89
C GLU A 242 9.77 -20.37 21.74
N PRO A 243 10.31 -21.51 22.29
CA PRO A 243 11.70 -21.96 22.18
C PRO A 243 12.05 -22.69 20.88
N ASP A 244 11.07 -23.04 20.02
CA ASP A 244 11.28 -23.90 18.83
C ASP A 244 11.33 -23.10 17.51
N ALA A 245 11.85 -21.87 17.55
CA ALA A 245 11.87 -20.95 16.42
C ALA A 245 12.78 -21.40 15.22
N HIS A 246 13.42 -22.57 15.30
CA HIS A 246 14.19 -23.13 14.19
C HIS A 246 13.30 -23.66 13.05
N SER A 247 12.08 -24.02 13.35
CA SER A 247 11.09 -24.52 12.40
C SER A 247 9.80 -23.72 12.46
N PHE A 248 9.07 -23.69 11.35
CA PHE A 248 7.70 -23.18 11.40
C PHE A 248 6.80 -24.14 12.20
N MET A 249 5.88 -23.58 12.96
CA MET A 249 4.81 -24.35 13.59
C MET A 249 3.91 -25.02 12.54
N SER A 250 3.17 -26.03 12.92
CA SER A 250 2.18 -26.67 12.07
C SER A 250 1.07 -25.68 11.69
N GLU A 251 0.31 -25.99 10.63
CA GLU A 251 -0.81 -25.16 10.20
C GLU A 251 -1.89 -25.07 11.29
N GLU A 252 -2.16 -26.18 12.01
CA GLU A 252 -3.13 -26.22 13.09
C GLU A 252 -2.74 -25.31 14.28
N GLU A 253 -1.47 -25.35 14.68
CA GLU A 253 -0.93 -24.48 15.71
C GLU A 253 -0.98 -23.01 15.29
N MET A 254 -0.64 -22.72 14.03
CA MET A 254 -0.68 -21.38 13.46
C MET A 254 -2.11 -20.82 13.44
N GLU A 255 -3.09 -21.58 12.97
CA GLU A 255 -4.49 -21.14 12.92
C GLU A 255 -5.03 -20.90 14.35
N THR A 256 -4.65 -21.76 15.32
CA THR A 256 -5.02 -21.58 16.74
C THR A 256 -4.46 -20.27 17.26
N LEU A 257 -3.18 -20.02 17.01
CA LEU A 257 -2.51 -18.79 17.45
C LEU A 257 -3.12 -17.54 16.76
N LEU A 258 -3.39 -17.60 15.47
CA LEU A 258 -4.01 -16.49 14.73
C LEU A 258 -5.41 -16.17 15.29
N ALA A 259 -6.18 -17.18 15.68
CA ALA A 259 -7.50 -16.98 16.30
C ALA A 259 -7.38 -16.36 17.71
N GLU A 260 -6.38 -16.77 18.50
CA GLU A 260 -6.12 -16.19 19.82
C GLU A 260 -5.80 -14.70 19.76
N TYR A 261 -4.95 -14.31 18.80
CA TYR A 261 -4.50 -12.92 18.62
C TYR A 261 -5.31 -12.13 17.58
N GLU A 262 -6.48 -12.63 17.20
CA GLU A 262 -7.34 -11.90 16.25
C GLU A 262 -7.54 -10.45 16.70
N HIS A 263 -7.35 -9.50 15.79
CA HIS A 263 -7.43 -8.07 16.13
C HIS A 263 -8.86 -7.66 16.52
N PRO A 264 -9.06 -6.78 17.51
CA PRO A 264 -10.40 -6.37 17.97
C PRO A 264 -11.34 -5.91 16.86
N ILE A 265 -10.85 -5.15 15.87
CA ILE A 265 -11.69 -4.70 14.75
C ILE A 265 -12.14 -5.87 13.87
N THR A 266 -11.32 -6.93 13.74
CA THR A 266 -11.69 -8.14 13.00
C THR A 266 -12.79 -8.89 13.72
N ARG A 267 -12.72 -8.99 15.06
CA ARG A 267 -13.78 -9.56 15.89
C ARG A 267 -15.08 -8.78 15.79
N GLU A 268 -15.00 -7.45 15.69
CA GLU A 268 -16.17 -6.58 15.62
C GLU A 268 -16.87 -6.63 14.27
N VAL A 269 -16.13 -6.51 13.16
CA VAL A 269 -16.73 -6.34 11.82
C VAL A 269 -16.27 -7.37 10.79
N GLY A 270 -15.35 -8.28 11.11
CA GLY A 270 -14.71 -9.17 10.14
C GLY A 270 -15.68 -10.09 9.38
N GLU A 271 -16.71 -10.64 10.03
CA GLU A 271 -17.71 -11.44 9.35
C GLU A 271 -18.50 -10.62 8.31
N ARG A 272 -18.88 -9.40 8.69
CA ARG A 272 -19.57 -8.47 7.80
C ARG A 272 -18.66 -8.03 6.66
N ALA A 273 -17.40 -7.75 6.97
CA ALA A 273 -16.40 -7.36 5.98
C ALA A 273 -16.21 -8.43 4.90
N ARG A 274 -16.10 -9.71 5.30
CA ARG A 274 -16.00 -10.83 4.34
C ARG A 274 -17.24 -10.99 3.46
N LYS A 275 -18.43 -10.72 4.01
CA LYS A 275 -19.70 -10.77 3.25
C LYS A 275 -19.86 -9.63 2.25
N VAL A 276 -19.46 -8.42 2.63
CA VAL A 276 -19.53 -7.24 1.75
C VAL A 276 -18.45 -7.31 0.66
N GLY A 277 -17.26 -7.83 1.00
CA GLY A 277 -16.17 -7.99 0.06
C GLY A 277 -15.25 -6.76 0.00
N GLY A 278 -14.67 -6.51 -1.20
CA GLY A 278 -13.60 -5.55 -1.38
C GLY A 278 -12.26 -6.11 -0.87
N HIS A 279 -11.46 -6.69 -1.77
CA HIS A 279 -10.20 -7.37 -1.47
C HIS A 279 -10.28 -8.32 -0.26
N GLY A 280 -11.32 -9.15 -0.21
CA GLY A 280 -11.53 -10.10 0.89
C GLY A 280 -12.01 -9.47 2.21
N GLY A 281 -12.44 -8.21 2.20
CA GLY A 281 -12.95 -7.48 3.36
C GLY A 281 -12.04 -6.37 3.89
N MET A 282 -10.83 -6.22 3.32
CA MET A 282 -9.90 -5.16 3.71
C MET A 282 -10.49 -3.77 3.51
N ASP A 283 -11.09 -3.53 2.34
CA ASP A 283 -11.66 -2.23 1.97
C ASP A 283 -12.80 -1.86 2.91
N PHE A 284 -13.71 -2.81 3.16
CA PHE A 284 -14.80 -2.57 4.11
C PHE A 284 -14.29 -2.22 5.52
N THR A 285 -13.29 -2.94 6.02
CA THR A 285 -12.74 -2.71 7.37
C THR A 285 -12.05 -1.34 7.45
N MET A 286 -11.33 -0.95 6.41
CA MET A 286 -10.71 0.36 6.28
C MET A 286 -11.75 1.48 6.30
N ASP A 287 -12.78 1.38 5.48
CA ASP A 287 -13.86 2.36 5.38
C ASP A 287 -14.66 2.45 6.68
N TYR A 288 -14.98 1.30 7.27
CA TYR A 288 -15.61 1.25 8.59
C TYR A 288 -14.80 2.03 9.62
N ARG A 289 -13.47 1.80 9.66
CA ARG A 289 -12.59 2.51 10.60
C ARG A 289 -12.56 4.02 10.36
N LEU A 290 -12.49 4.44 9.11
CA LEU A 290 -12.55 5.87 8.75
C LEU A 290 -13.85 6.51 9.25
N ILE A 291 -14.99 5.95 8.89
CA ILE A 291 -16.30 6.49 9.27
C ILE A 291 -16.50 6.48 10.79
N HIS A 292 -16.05 5.41 11.47
CA HIS A 292 -16.09 5.32 12.93
C HIS A 292 -15.28 6.45 13.61
N CYS A 293 -14.11 6.80 13.05
CA CYS A 293 -13.26 7.86 13.61
C CYS A 293 -13.76 9.28 13.29
N LEU A 294 -14.57 9.46 12.25
CA LEU A 294 -15.14 10.76 11.89
C LEU A 294 -16.44 11.08 12.65
N ARG A 295 -17.09 10.07 13.25
CA ARG A 295 -18.30 10.21 14.08
C ARG A 295 -17.97 10.42 15.54
#